data_7b170d1384d8db4733b1b4f5ea0fbcae
#
_entry.id   7b170d1384d8db4733b1b4f5ea0fbcae
#
_cell.length_a   1.000
_cell.length_b   1.000
_cell.length_c   1.000
_cell.angle_alpha   90.00
_cell.angle_beta   90.00
_cell.angle_gamma   90.00
#
_symmetry.space_group_name_H-M   'P 1'
#
loop_
_entity.id
_entity.type
_entity.pdbx_description
1 polymer ?
#
loop_
_entity_poly.entity_id
_entity_poly.type
_entity_poly.pdbx_seq_one_letter_code
_entity_poly.pdbx_strand_id
1 'polypeptide(L)'
;SYAFCPGDGSNGGDAAGANGLFVAGPSMSIRDAVDGTSATATTSEHLMGIAGPYSQTTPDPRPSDPARAFARASAPLTDAACSAAPLGWLFNKGAGWWDGNYLNTLYNHHETPNGRGMDCITYHNPGWTAARSKHPGGANVLFGDGHTRFVGDAVDPAVWRAIATRAGGEVVSATP
;
A
#
# COMPACT_ATOMS: atom_id res chain seq x y z
N SER A 1 -8.60 -5.44 -8.37
CA SER A 1 -7.25 -5.26 -8.93
C SER A 1 -6.20 -5.66 -7.91
N TYR A 2 -4.94 -5.70 -8.34
CA TYR A 2 -3.81 -6.08 -7.47
C TYR A 2 -2.70 -5.05 -7.60
N ALA A 3 -1.94 -4.83 -6.50
CA ALA A 3 -0.83 -3.90 -6.42
C ALA A 3 0.39 -4.57 -5.79
N PHE A 4 1.58 -4.11 -6.12
CA PHE A 4 2.85 -4.64 -5.64
C PHE A 4 3.31 -3.94 -4.36
N CYS A 5 3.99 -4.68 -3.48
CA CYS A 5 4.45 -4.21 -2.19
C CYS A 5 5.93 -3.78 -2.24
N PRO A 6 6.24 -2.49 -2.20
CA PRO A 6 7.62 -2.03 -2.02
C PRO A 6 8.11 -2.14 -0.58
N GLY A 7 7.21 -2.31 0.41
CA GLY A 7 7.60 -2.46 1.82
C GLY A 7 6.55 -1.97 2.80
N ASP A 8 6.99 -1.70 4.03
CA ASP A 8 6.12 -1.34 5.15
C ASP A 8 5.69 0.16 5.18
N GLY A 9 6.26 1.01 4.34
CA GLY A 9 5.96 2.43 4.30
C GLY A 9 6.59 3.28 5.40
N SER A 10 7.44 2.71 6.28
CA SER A 10 8.09 3.40 7.41
C SER A 10 9.04 4.52 6.99
N ASN A 11 9.56 4.47 5.76
CA ASN A 11 10.42 5.50 5.17
C ASN A 11 9.65 6.74 4.64
N GLY A 12 8.46 7.01 5.17
CA GLY A 12 7.59 8.09 4.70
C GLY A 12 6.81 7.74 3.42
N GLY A 13 6.75 6.46 3.08
CA GLY A 13 6.05 5.98 1.90
C GLY A 13 6.81 6.17 0.58
N ASP A 14 8.13 6.37 0.62
CA ASP A 14 8.92 6.46 -0.61
C ASP A 14 9.15 5.06 -1.21
N ALA A 15 8.78 4.86 -2.47
CA ALA A 15 9.03 3.61 -3.18
C ALA A 15 10.52 3.40 -3.49
N ALA A 16 11.30 4.47 -3.59
CA ALA A 16 12.76 4.39 -3.67
C ALA A 16 13.36 4.19 -2.26
N GLY A 17 14.24 3.21 -2.11
CA GLY A 17 14.81 2.89 -0.79
C GLY A 17 13.84 2.20 0.17
N ALA A 18 12.71 1.75 -0.29
CA ALA A 18 11.78 0.94 0.50
C ALA A 18 12.37 -0.44 0.85
N ASN A 19 11.80 -1.10 1.85
CA ASN A 19 12.36 -2.30 2.47
C ASN A 19 11.72 -3.63 2.02
N GLY A 20 10.80 -3.61 1.06
CA GLY A 20 10.19 -4.80 0.46
C GLY A 20 10.89 -5.29 -0.81
N LEU A 21 10.22 -6.15 -1.60
CA LEU A 21 10.79 -6.74 -2.82
C LEU A 21 10.57 -5.90 -4.09
N PHE A 22 9.52 -5.09 -4.17
CA PHE A 22 9.19 -4.29 -5.37
C PHE A 22 9.54 -2.81 -5.18
N VAL A 23 10.83 -2.52 -5.01
CA VAL A 23 11.32 -1.15 -4.80
C VAL A 23 11.56 -0.43 -6.13
N ALA A 24 11.39 0.89 -6.12
CA ALA A 24 11.75 1.71 -7.27
C ALA A 24 13.27 1.93 -7.32
N GLY A 25 13.89 1.59 -8.44
CA GLY A 25 15.31 1.81 -8.71
C GLY A 25 16.13 0.53 -8.81
N PRO A 26 16.72 -0.01 -7.72
CA PRO A 26 17.58 -1.18 -7.81
C PRO A 26 16.79 -2.45 -8.15
N SER A 27 17.41 -3.33 -8.93
CA SER A 27 16.85 -4.66 -9.19
C SER A 27 16.97 -5.53 -7.94
N MET A 28 15.84 -6.08 -7.50
CA MET A 28 15.78 -7.07 -6.42
C MET A 28 15.70 -8.49 -7.00
N SER A 29 16.25 -9.42 -6.30
CA SER A 29 16.24 -10.84 -6.63
C SER A 29 15.57 -11.62 -5.50
N ILE A 30 15.10 -12.82 -5.77
CA ILE A 30 14.44 -13.66 -4.77
C ILE A 30 15.33 -13.98 -3.56
N ARG A 31 16.67 -13.95 -3.74
CA ARG A 31 17.63 -14.14 -2.65
C ARG A 31 17.69 -12.97 -1.67
N ASP A 32 17.16 -11.81 -2.05
CA ASP A 32 17.13 -10.62 -1.20
C ASP A 32 15.99 -10.69 -0.17
N ALA A 33 15.09 -11.69 -0.31
CA ALA A 33 14.10 -12.06 0.70
C ALA A 33 14.75 -12.88 1.82
N VAL A 34 15.59 -12.23 2.63
CA VAL A 34 16.36 -12.85 3.72
C VAL A 34 15.45 -13.42 4.82
N ASP A 35 14.30 -12.78 5.05
CA ASP A 35 13.28 -13.23 6.01
C ASP A 35 12.53 -14.48 5.51
N GLY A 36 12.79 -14.87 4.27
CA GLY A 36 12.17 -16.01 3.59
C GLY A 36 11.06 -15.60 2.64
N THR A 37 11.02 -16.24 1.49
CA THR A 37 10.01 -15.94 0.44
C THR A 37 8.59 -16.24 0.89
N SER A 38 8.39 -17.21 1.79
CA SER A 38 7.10 -17.54 2.39
C SER A 38 6.66 -16.57 3.49
N ALA A 39 7.55 -15.69 3.96
CA ALA A 39 7.25 -14.68 4.96
C ALA A 39 7.16 -13.26 4.38
N THR A 40 7.56 -13.05 3.11
CA THR A 40 7.60 -11.72 2.49
C THR A 40 6.44 -11.53 1.51
N ALA A 41 5.56 -10.57 1.81
CA ALA A 41 4.44 -10.18 0.96
C ALA A 41 4.94 -9.48 -0.31
N THR A 42 4.34 -9.83 -1.44
CA THR A 42 4.68 -9.27 -2.75
C THR A 42 3.56 -8.48 -3.39
N THR A 43 2.33 -8.93 -3.23
CA THR A 43 1.17 -8.36 -3.92
C THR A 43 -0.07 -8.51 -3.04
N SER A 44 -0.96 -7.52 -3.09
CA SER A 44 -2.27 -7.63 -2.44
C SER A 44 -3.37 -7.00 -3.27
N GLU A 45 -4.60 -7.22 -2.83
CA GLU A 45 -5.78 -6.62 -3.41
C GLU A 45 -5.77 -5.09 -3.26
N HIS A 46 -6.29 -4.42 -4.28
CA HIS A 46 -6.33 -2.98 -4.40
C HIS A 46 -7.64 -2.55 -5.06
N LEU A 47 -8.35 -1.61 -4.47
CA LEU A 47 -9.58 -1.09 -5.02
C LEU A 47 -9.31 -0.01 -6.05
N MET A 48 -9.92 -0.16 -7.23
CA MET A 48 -9.87 0.85 -8.29
C MET A 48 -10.64 2.09 -7.89
N GLY A 49 -10.18 3.24 -8.34
CA GLY A 49 -10.88 4.51 -8.23
C GLY A 49 -12.25 4.52 -8.92
N ILE A 50 -13.01 5.56 -8.71
CA ILE A 50 -14.38 5.73 -9.26
C ILE A 50 -14.41 6.65 -10.48
N ALA A 51 -13.31 7.31 -10.81
CA ALA A 51 -13.20 8.20 -11.97
C ALA A 51 -12.28 7.60 -13.05
N GLY A 52 -12.43 8.09 -14.25
CA GLY A 52 -11.60 7.69 -15.38
C GLY A 52 -10.14 8.14 -15.24
N PRO A 53 -9.28 7.78 -16.22
CA PRO A 53 -7.82 7.89 -16.11
C PRO A 53 -7.29 9.32 -15.93
N TYR A 54 -8.09 10.34 -16.16
CA TYR A 54 -7.68 11.74 -16.08
C TYR A 54 -8.48 12.54 -15.07
N SER A 55 -8.90 11.89 -13.97
CA SER A 55 -9.59 12.61 -12.89
C SER A 55 -8.70 13.70 -12.31
N GLN A 56 -9.27 14.88 -12.21
CA GLN A 56 -8.61 16.00 -11.56
C GLN A 56 -8.78 15.93 -10.05
N THR A 57 -7.85 16.55 -9.33
CA THR A 57 -7.99 16.80 -7.90
C THR A 57 -9.19 17.68 -7.64
N THR A 58 -10.08 17.24 -6.77
CA THR A 58 -11.20 18.06 -6.31
C THR A 58 -10.99 18.47 -4.85
N PRO A 59 -11.22 19.72 -4.47
CA PRO A 59 -11.02 20.16 -3.10
C PRO A 59 -12.03 19.56 -2.12
N ASP A 60 -13.28 19.48 -2.42
CA ASP A 60 -14.34 18.97 -1.53
C ASP A 60 -15.61 18.67 -2.34
N PRO A 61 -16.49 17.77 -1.91
CA PRO A 61 -16.54 17.08 -0.63
C PRO A 61 -15.65 15.83 -0.57
N ARG A 62 -15.41 15.36 0.68
CA ARG A 62 -14.75 14.07 0.94
C ARG A 62 -15.47 12.96 0.17
N PRO A 63 -14.74 12.01 -0.48
CA PRO A 63 -15.37 10.94 -1.25
C PRO A 63 -16.27 10.06 -0.36
N SER A 64 -17.39 9.64 -0.92
CA SER A 64 -18.34 8.74 -0.25
C SER A 64 -17.75 7.35 0.03
N ASP A 65 -16.80 6.91 -0.78
CA ASP A 65 -16.00 5.69 -0.56
C ASP A 65 -14.50 6.07 -0.54
N PRO A 66 -13.95 6.43 0.64
CA PRO A 66 -12.56 6.85 0.77
C PRO A 66 -11.53 5.78 0.39
N ALA A 67 -11.89 4.49 0.47
CA ALA A 67 -11.02 3.40 0.07
C ALA A 67 -10.70 3.39 -1.44
N ARG A 68 -11.48 4.11 -2.23
CA ARG A 68 -11.34 4.24 -3.69
C ARG A 68 -10.80 5.59 -4.15
N ALA A 69 -10.25 6.36 -3.22
CA ALA A 69 -9.66 7.66 -3.51
C ALA A 69 -8.35 7.83 -2.73
N PHE A 70 -7.57 8.82 -3.09
CA PHE A 70 -6.43 9.29 -2.31
C PHE A 70 -6.71 10.67 -1.73
N ALA A 71 -6.38 10.84 -0.45
CA ALA A 71 -6.11 12.14 0.09
C ALA A 71 -4.79 12.68 -0.49
N ARG A 72 -4.74 13.94 -0.89
CA ARG A 72 -3.50 14.59 -1.32
C ARG A 72 -2.91 15.43 -0.21
N ALA A 73 -1.62 15.24 0.03
CA ALA A 73 -0.84 16.02 0.97
C ALA A 73 0.54 16.34 0.41
N SER A 74 1.23 17.30 0.97
CA SER A 74 2.65 17.57 0.67
C SER A 74 3.56 16.60 1.42
N ALA A 75 4.73 16.32 0.88
CA ALA A 75 5.77 15.62 1.62
C ALA A 75 6.38 16.52 2.72
N PRO A 76 6.81 15.97 3.86
CA PRO A 76 6.64 14.55 4.25
C PRO A 76 5.18 14.22 4.58
N LEU A 77 4.75 12.99 4.25
CA LEU A 77 3.42 12.52 4.63
C LEU A 77 3.33 12.38 6.16
N THR A 78 2.17 12.77 6.71
CA THR A 78 1.79 12.53 8.10
C THR A 78 0.33 12.09 8.16
N ASP A 79 -0.06 11.31 9.17
CA ASP A 79 -1.44 10.86 9.34
C ASP A 79 -2.41 12.05 9.44
N ALA A 80 -1.99 13.12 10.12
CA ALA A 80 -2.78 14.34 10.24
C ALA A 80 -2.99 15.03 8.89
N ALA A 81 -1.94 15.17 8.07
CA ALA A 81 -2.04 15.75 6.74
C ALA A 81 -2.87 14.86 5.80
N CYS A 82 -2.69 13.55 5.86
CA CYS A 82 -3.47 12.59 5.08
C CYS A 82 -4.96 12.65 5.43
N SER A 83 -5.29 12.75 6.72
CA SER A 83 -6.68 12.87 7.19
C SER A 83 -7.33 14.20 6.78
N ALA A 84 -6.56 15.28 6.73
CA ALA A 84 -7.04 16.61 6.35
C ALA A 84 -7.18 16.79 4.83
N ALA A 85 -6.47 16.01 4.01
CA ALA A 85 -6.40 16.12 2.55
C ALA A 85 -6.24 17.57 2.05
N PRO A 86 -5.20 18.32 2.51
CA PRO A 86 -5.10 19.77 2.30
C PRO A 86 -4.99 20.17 0.81
N LEU A 87 -4.60 19.23 -0.04
CA LEU A 87 -4.50 19.42 -1.49
C LEU A 87 -5.66 18.74 -2.25
N GLY A 88 -6.74 18.36 -1.54
CA GLY A 88 -7.93 17.73 -2.11
C GLY A 88 -7.79 16.22 -2.33
N TRP A 89 -8.56 15.69 -3.27
CA TRP A 89 -8.76 14.27 -3.50
C TRP A 89 -8.46 13.86 -4.93
N LEU A 90 -7.89 12.65 -5.11
CA LEU A 90 -7.71 12.00 -6.40
C LEU A 90 -8.61 10.77 -6.49
N PHE A 91 -9.36 10.67 -7.59
CA PHE A 91 -10.33 9.59 -7.84
C PHE A 91 -9.91 8.60 -8.91
N ASN A 92 -8.75 8.79 -9.54
CA ASN A 92 -8.22 7.94 -10.61
C ASN A 92 -7.28 6.84 -10.11
N LYS A 93 -7.46 6.38 -8.87
CA LYS A 93 -6.69 5.31 -8.23
C LYS A 93 -6.66 4.07 -9.12
N GLY A 94 -5.45 3.56 -9.42
CA GLY A 94 -5.25 2.35 -10.20
C GLY A 94 -5.58 2.46 -11.69
N ALA A 95 -5.75 3.65 -12.24
CA ALA A 95 -6.14 3.83 -13.65
C ALA A 95 -5.01 3.51 -14.65
N GLY A 96 -3.74 3.60 -14.22
CA GLY A 96 -2.55 3.38 -15.05
C GLY A 96 -1.83 2.09 -14.69
N TRP A 97 -2.32 0.93 -15.11
CA TRP A 97 -1.74 -0.38 -14.75
C TRP A 97 -0.28 -0.57 -15.18
N TRP A 98 0.20 0.21 -16.13
CA TRP A 98 1.58 0.18 -16.66
C TRP A 98 2.55 1.07 -15.86
N ASP A 99 2.07 1.83 -14.89
CA ASP A 99 2.85 2.87 -14.22
C ASP A 99 3.12 2.46 -12.75
N GLY A 100 4.39 2.13 -12.46
CA GLY A 100 4.86 1.59 -11.18
C GLY A 100 4.97 2.65 -10.08
N ASN A 101 3.86 3.22 -9.65
CA ASN A 101 3.80 4.18 -8.56
C ASN A 101 2.57 3.95 -7.64
N TYR A 102 2.49 4.70 -6.53
CA TYR A 102 1.39 4.53 -5.56
C TYR A 102 0.02 4.99 -6.08
N LEU A 103 -0.03 5.88 -7.05
CA LEU A 103 -1.30 6.23 -7.69
C LEU A 103 -1.93 5.01 -8.37
N ASN A 104 -1.11 4.12 -8.92
CA ASN A 104 -1.54 3.09 -9.85
C ASN A 104 -1.38 1.65 -9.35
N THR A 105 -0.15 1.22 -9.08
CA THR A 105 0.18 -0.20 -8.93
C THR A 105 0.96 -0.57 -7.69
N LEU A 106 1.23 0.38 -6.79
CA LEU A 106 1.91 0.11 -5.53
C LEU A 106 0.97 0.25 -4.33
N TYR A 107 1.21 -0.58 -3.30
CA TYR A 107 0.63 -0.45 -1.97
C TYR A 107 1.71 -0.71 -0.92
N ASN A 108 1.49 -0.35 0.33
CA ASN A 108 2.40 -0.69 1.42
C ASN A 108 1.66 -1.05 2.71
N HIS A 109 2.42 -1.51 3.69
CA HIS A 109 1.88 -1.99 4.96
C HIS A 109 1.87 -0.90 6.06
N HIS A 110 1.76 0.37 5.68
CA HIS A 110 1.61 1.46 6.65
C HIS A 110 0.33 1.28 7.50
N GLU A 111 -0.79 0.99 6.84
CA GLU A 111 -2.08 0.65 7.45
C GLU A 111 -2.40 -0.85 7.27
N THR A 112 -3.12 -1.44 8.21
CA THR A 112 -3.64 -2.81 8.10
C THR A 112 -4.60 -2.96 6.92
N PRO A 113 -4.89 -4.19 6.46
CA PRO A 113 -5.87 -4.41 5.40
C PRO A 113 -7.20 -3.71 5.73
N ASN A 114 -7.78 -3.02 4.74
CA ASN A 114 -9.01 -2.23 4.90
C ASN A 114 -8.99 -1.24 6.08
N GLY A 115 -7.82 -0.87 6.58
CA GLY A 115 -7.64 0.04 7.71
C GLY A 115 -8.43 1.34 7.52
N ARG A 116 -8.83 1.97 8.62
CA ARG A 116 -9.68 3.17 8.61
C ARG A 116 -8.93 4.44 8.20
N GLY A 117 -7.60 4.38 8.16
CA GLY A 117 -6.77 5.46 7.63
C GLY A 117 -7.05 5.74 6.16
N MET A 118 -6.75 6.96 5.76
CA MET A 118 -6.94 7.37 4.37
C MET A 118 -5.74 6.92 3.54
N ASP A 119 -5.99 6.34 2.38
CA ASP A 119 -4.93 6.24 1.38
C ASP A 119 -4.50 7.64 0.99
N CYS A 120 -3.19 7.88 1.01
CA CYS A 120 -2.62 9.21 0.93
C CYS A 120 -1.44 9.25 -0.04
N ILE A 121 -1.33 10.34 -0.78
CA ILE A 121 -0.29 10.45 -1.79
C ILE A 121 0.10 11.91 -2.00
N THR A 122 1.35 12.15 -2.36
CA THR A 122 1.74 13.49 -2.84
C THR A 122 1.20 13.73 -4.23
N TYR A 123 1.57 12.89 -5.18
CA TYR A 123 0.99 12.78 -6.53
C TYR A 123 1.22 11.36 -7.09
N HIS A 124 2.45 10.89 -7.17
CA HIS A 124 2.80 9.52 -7.57
C HIS A 124 3.62 8.80 -6.50
N ASN A 125 4.53 9.52 -5.84
CA ASN A 125 5.45 9.06 -4.82
C ASN A 125 5.95 10.29 -4.01
N PRO A 126 6.05 10.24 -2.68
CA PRO A 126 5.66 9.13 -1.81
C PRO A 126 4.15 8.94 -1.66
N GLY A 127 3.77 7.76 -1.15
CA GLY A 127 2.38 7.38 -0.88
C GLY A 127 2.23 6.36 0.23
N TRP A 128 1.10 6.41 0.92
CA TRP A 128 0.61 5.38 1.83
C TRP A 128 -0.69 4.83 1.28
N THR A 129 -0.66 3.59 0.83
CA THR A 129 -1.77 2.91 0.17
C THR A 129 -1.94 1.55 0.80
N ALA A 130 -3.04 1.33 1.51
CA ALA A 130 -3.32 0.06 2.16
C ALA A 130 -3.75 -1.02 1.16
N ALA A 131 -3.62 -2.28 1.57
CA ALA A 131 -4.35 -3.38 0.96
C ALA A 131 -5.86 -3.11 1.12
N ARG A 132 -6.62 -3.13 0.02
CA ARG A 132 -8.05 -2.82 0.01
C ARG A 132 -8.84 -3.88 -0.74
N SER A 133 -9.82 -4.45 -0.08
CA SER A 133 -10.69 -5.50 -0.63
C SER A 133 -12.15 -5.25 -0.29
N LYS A 134 -13.05 -5.82 -1.09
CA LYS A 134 -14.49 -5.93 -0.77
C LYS A 134 -14.83 -7.29 -0.15
N HIS A 135 -13.85 -8.17 0.07
CA HIS A 135 -14.05 -9.38 0.87
C HIS A 135 -14.30 -9.00 2.34
N PRO A 136 -15.29 -9.61 2.99
CA PRO A 136 -15.56 -9.32 4.40
C PRO A 136 -14.38 -9.72 5.28
N GLY A 137 -13.85 -8.76 6.06
CA GLY A 137 -12.92 -9.00 7.15
C GLY A 137 -11.45 -9.11 6.78
N GLY A 138 -11.03 -8.84 5.53
CA GLY A 138 -9.62 -8.87 5.15
C GLY A 138 -9.35 -8.73 3.67
N ALA A 139 -8.10 -8.98 3.30
CA ALA A 139 -7.62 -8.96 1.92
C ALA A 139 -6.73 -10.18 1.63
N ASN A 140 -6.70 -10.59 0.35
CA ASN A 140 -5.77 -11.64 -0.10
C ASN A 140 -4.39 -11.04 -0.36
N VAL A 141 -3.37 -11.72 0.13
CA VAL A 141 -1.95 -11.35 0.00
C VAL A 141 -1.20 -12.51 -0.64
N LEU A 142 -0.45 -12.21 -1.69
CA LEU A 142 0.48 -13.13 -2.34
C LEU A 142 1.87 -12.95 -1.71
N PHE A 143 2.54 -14.06 -1.42
CA PHE A 143 3.91 -14.09 -0.89
C PHE A 143 4.93 -14.46 -1.97
N GLY A 144 6.21 -14.25 -1.66
CA GLY A 144 7.31 -14.42 -2.60
C GLY A 144 7.53 -15.85 -3.12
N ASP A 145 7.02 -16.87 -2.43
CA ASP A 145 7.03 -18.27 -2.87
C ASP A 145 5.82 -18.67 -3.72
N GLY A 146 4.88 -17.74 -3.93
CA GLY A 146 3.68 -17.92 -4.75
C GLY A 146 2.44 -18.39 -3.98
N HIS A 147 2.52 -18.64 -2.66
CA HIS A 147 1.31 -18.94 -1.91
C HIS A 147 0.48 -17.68 -1.62
N THR A 148 -0.81 -17.84 -1.44
CA THR A 148 -1.75 -16.77 -1.10
C THR A 148 -2.36 -17.01 0.28
N ARG A 149 -2.48 -15.94 1.07
CA ARG A 149 -3.17 -15.93 2.35
C ARG A 149 -4.24 -14.86 2.39
N PHE A 150 -5.35 -15.17 3.05
CA PHE A 150 -6.29 -14.15 3.49
C PHE A 150 -5.82 -13.57 4.82
N VAL A 151 -5.51 -12.28 4.84
CA VAL A 151 -5.06 -11.56 6.04
C VAL A 151 -6.21 -10.70 6.56
N GLY A 152 -6.55 -10.90 7.84
CA GLY A 152 -7.67 -10.20 8.47
C GLY A 152 -7.41 -8.71 8.72
N ASP A 153 -8.46 -7.90 8.71
CA ASP A 153 -8.41 -6.46 8.99
C ASP A 153 -7.88 -6.16 10.40
N ALA A 154 -8.05 -7.11 11.33
CA ALA A 154 -7.62 -7.02 12.73
C ALA A 154 -6.22 -7.58 12.98
N VAL A 155 -5.43 -7.84 11.94
CA VAL A 155 -4.05 -8.29 12.08
C VAL A 155 -3.26 -7.28 12.94
N ASP A 156 -2.36 -7.80 13.79
CA ASP A 156 -1.46 -6.94 14.55
C ASP A 156 -0.63 -6.08 13.59
N PRO A 157 -0.60 -4.74 13.76
CA PRO A 157 0.14 -3.84 12.87
C PRO A 157 1.64 -4.14 12.79
N ALA A 158 2.26 -4.67 13.86
CA ALA A 158 3.68 -5.04 13.83
C ALA A 158 3.88 -6.30 12.96
N VAL A 159 3.01 -7.30 13.10
CA VAL A 159 3.00 -8.50 12.23
C VAL A 159 2.77 -8.11 10.77
N TRP A 160 1.80 -7.21 10.53
CA TRP A 160 1.49 -6.73 9.19
C TRP A 160 2.68 -6.03 8.53
N ARG A 161 3.38 -5.17 9.26
CA ARG A 161 4.58 -4.49 8.76
C ARG A 161 5.76 -5.45 8.56
N ALA A 162 5.95 -6.39 9.46
CA ALA A 162 7.02 -7.39 9.37
C ALA A 162 6.95 -8.21 8.08
N ILE A 163 5.76 -8.67 7.68
CA ILE A 163 5.63 -9.44 6.44
C ILE A 163 5.81 -8.61 5.16
N ALA A 164 5.91 -7.28 5.24
CA ALA A 164 6.21 -6.42 4.09
C ALA A 164 7.70 -6.30 3.82
N THR A 165 8.55 -6.57 4.81
CA THR A 165 10.00 -6.41 4.72
C THR A 165 10.65 -7.64 4.09
N ARG A 166 11.74 -7.43 3.34
CA ARG A 166 12.54 -8.53 2.75
C ARG A 166 13.66 -9.02 3.64
N ALA A 167 14.10 -8.19 4.60
CA ALA A 167 15.27 -8.44 5.44
C ALA A 167 15.19 -7.65 6.76
N GLY A 168 14.00 -7.58 7.38
CA GLY A 168 13.77 -6.89 8.66
C GLY A 168 14.26 -7.71 9.84
N GLY A 169 14.28 -9.04 9.72
CA GLY A 169 14.72 -9.96 10.77
C GLY A 169 13.75 -10.03 11.94
N GLU A 170 12.51 -9.61 11.77
CA GLU A 170 11.51 -9.58 12.83
C GLU A 170 11.06 -11.00 13.18
N VAL A 171 11.15 -11.36 14.45
CA VAL A 171 10.58 -12.60 14.97
C VAL A 171 9.09 -12.35 15.26
N VAL A 172 8.22 -12.66 14.30
CA VAL A 172 6.78 -12.62 14.52
C VAL A 172 6.32 -13.94 15.12
N SER A 173 5.93 -13.90 16.39
CA SER A 173 5.43 -15.06 17.13
C SER A 173 3.96 -15.41 16.80
N ALA A 174 3.27 -14.55 16.05
CA ALA A 174 1.87 -14.77 15.63
C ALA A 174 1.82 -14.97 14.11
N THR A 175 1.11 -16.00 13.70
CA THR A 175 0.74 -16.18 12.30
C THR A 175 -0.33 -15.13 11.96
N PRO A 176 -0.17 -14.34 10.92
CA PRO A 176 -1.17 -13.35 10.51
C PRO A 176 -2.47 -14.01 10.08
#